data_1bdec4bb09cfd86815a975542575e8ec
#
_entry.id   1bdec4bb09cfd86815a975542575e8ec
#
_cell.length_a   1.000
_cell.length_b   1.000
_cell.length_c   1.000
_cell.angle_alpha   90.00
_cell.angle_beta   90.00
_cell.angle_gamma   90.00
#
_symmetry.space_group_name_H-M   'P 1'
#
loop_
_entity.id
_entity.type
_entity.pdbx_description
1 polymer ?
#
loop_
_entity_poly.entity_id
_entity_poly.type
_entity_poly.pdbx_seq_one_letter_code
_entity_poly.pdbx_strand_id
1 'polypeptide(L)'
;MFVRIAAGAVAGIDAVTVSVEVNVAAAGQLGLFLVGLPDNAVKESEQRIRSAFENTGLRMTGKKLVVNLAPADLRKEGAGFDLPIAVGILAATEQVPAEALDGTMLAGELSLDGTLKPVRGILPMAVKAREEGLRRLIVPCDNACEAAVVEGVEVIGAASLGETVEYLRGDRTIAPAAAPAAFAEEEGGYAEDFADVKGQALSLIHISEPTRPY
;
A
#
# COMPACT_ATOMS: atom_id res chain seq x y z
N MET A 1 20.19 11.81 7.13
CA MET A 1 18.79 12.28 7.21
C MET A 1 17.91 11.10 7.60
N PHE A 2 16.86 11.34 8.38
CA PHE A 2 15.90 10.33 8.83
C PHE A 2 14.52 10.68 8.27
N VAL A 3 13.82 9.70 7.69
CA VAL A 3 12.47 9.86 7.15
C VAL A 3 11.60 8.71 7.64
N ARG A 4 10.32 8.98 7.88
CA ARG A 4 9.31 7.99 8.27
C ARG A 4 8.13 8.04 7.30
N ILE A 5 7.66 6.87 6.88
CA ILE A 5 6.55 6.70 5.93
C ILE A 5 5.60 5.65 6.47
N ALA A 6 4.30 5.86 6.28
CA ALA A 6 3.30 4.84 6.56
C ALA A 6 3.19 3.86 5.39
N ALA A 7 3.20 2.57 5.71
CA ALA A 7 2.87 1.48 4.81
C ALA A 7 1.82 0.58 5.46
N GLY A 8 1.14 -0.25 4.69
CA GLY A 8 0.18 -1.22 5.20
C GLY A 8 0.72 -2.65 5.16
N ALA A 9 0.36 -3.44 6.15
CA ALA A 9 0.55 -4.89 6.16
C ALA A 9 -0.79 -5.58 6.44
N VAL A 10 -1.11 -6.62 5.69
CA VAL A 10 -2.32 -7.42 5.93
C VAL A 10 -2.11 -8.33 7.14
N ALA A 11 -3.09 -8.38 8.02
CA ALA A 11 -3.14 -9.25 9.19
C ALA A 11 -4.52 -9.93 9.26
N GLY A 12 -4.65 -11.11 8.67
CA GLY A 12 -5.95 -11.77 8.51
C GLY A 12 -6.86 -11.02 7.52
N ILE A 13 -7.98 -10.51 7.99
CA ILE A 13 -8.92 -9.69 7.21
C ILE A 13 -8.67 -8.18 7.38
N ASP A 14 -7.85 -7.80 8.35
CA ASP A 14 -7.53 -6.42 8.68
C ASP A 14 -6.17 -6.00 8.11
N ALA A 15 -5.84 -4.73 8.26
CA ALA A 15 -4.51 -4.21 8.01
C ALA A 15 -3.93 -3.53 9.26
N VAL A 16 -2.61 -3.57 9.35
CA VAL A 16 -1.83 -2.89 10.40
C VAL A 16 -0.89 -1.91 9.71
N THR A 17 -0.78 -0.71 10.28
CA THR A 17 0.18 0.28 9.80
C THR A 17 1.59 -0.12 10.18
N VAL A 18 2.46 -0.14 9.19
CA VAL A 18 3.91 -0.36 9.33
C VAL A 18 4.61 0.97 9.09
N SER A 19 5.40 1.39 10.07
CA SER A 19 6.28 2.54 9.89
C SER A 19 7.55 2.11 9.18
N VAL A 20 7.75 2.61 7.97
CA VAL A 20 8.98 2.45 7.20
C VAL A 20 9.90 3.61 7.56
N GLU A 21 10.95 3.33 8.31
CA GLU A 21 11.90 4.32 8.80
C GLU A 21 13.22 4.20 8.03
N VAL A 22 13.57 5.23 7.28
CA VAL A 22 14.79 5.25 6.46
C VAL A 22 15.80 6.21 7.03
N ASN A 23 17.00 5.71 7.32
CA ASN A 23 18.12 6.50 7.79
C ASN A 23 19.33 6.38 6.85
N VAL A 24 19.83 7.52 6.40
CA VAL A 24 21.10 7.63 5.65
C VAL A 24 22.22 7.85 6.64
N ALA A 25 23.08 6.85 6.86
CA ALA A 25 24.22 6.95 7.76
C ALA A 25 25.39 7.71 7.11
N ALA A 26 26.05 8.53 7.90
CA ALA A 26 27.19 9.32 7.43
C ALA A 26 28.43 8.46 7.11
N ALA A 27 28.59 7.31 7.78
CA ALA A 27 29.71 6.39 7.61
C ALA A 27 29.24 4.94 7.76
N GLY A 28 30.01 4.00 7.21
CA GLY A 28 29.77 2.56 7.32
C GLY A 28 29.84 1.84 5.98
N GLN A 29 29.62 0.54 6.03
CA GLN A 29 29.57 -0.30 4.83
C GLN A 29 28.44 0.14 3.89
N LEU A 30 28.77 0.36 2.61
CA LEU A 30 27.79 0.70 1.58
C LEU A 30 26.76 -0.41 1.45
N GLY A 31 25.49 -0.04 1.27
CA GLY A 31 24.41 -1.00 1.04
C GLY A 31 23.10 -0.60 1.71
N LEU A 32 22.07 -1.36 1.40
CA LEU A 32 20.75 -1.29 1.99
C LEU A 32 20.60 -2.39 3.04
N PHE A 33 20.30 -2.00 4.27
CA PHE A 33 20.12 -2.91 5.40
C PHE A 33 18.66 -2.86 5.87
N LEU A 34 17.93 -3.95 5.70
CA LEU A 34 16.54 -4.08 6.12
C LEU A 34 16.46 -4.76 7.48
N VAL A 35 15.75 -4.13 8.43
CA VAL A 35 15.49 -4.66 9.78
C VAL A 35 14.00 -4.59 10.12
N GLY A 36 13.53 -5.31 11.15
CA GLY A 36 12.11 -5.33 11.56
C GLY A 36 11.34 -6.54 11.07
N LEU A 37 11.94 -7.74 11.12
CA LEU A 37 11.36 -9.03 10.72
C LEU A 37 10.83 -9.07 9.26
N PRO A 38 11.64 -8.65 8.26
CA PRO A 38 11.26 -8.82 6.86
C PRO A 38 11.29 -10.30 6.46
N ASP A 39 10.31 -10.75 5.67
CA ASP A 39 10.34 -12.05 5.00
C ASP A 39 11.34 -12.04 3.81
N ASN A 40 11.41 -13.15 3.07
CA ASN A 40 12.32 -13.22 1.92
C ASN A 40 11.89 -12.28 0.78
N ALA A 41 10.58 -12.11 0.54
CA ALA A 41 10.09 -11.22 -0.50
C ALA A 41 10.45 -9.75 -0.20
N VAL A 42 10.35 -9.33 1.07
CA VAL A 42 10.79 -8.00 1.52
C VAL A 42 12.32 -7.84 1.43
N LYS A 43 13.10 -8.90 1.73
CA LYS A 43 14.57 -8.85 1.57
C LYS A 43 15.01 -8.70 0.12
N GLU A 44 14.27 -9.28 -0.82
CA GLU A 44 14.49 -9.15 -2.25
C GLU A 44 14.15 -7.75 -2.80
N SER A 45 13.42 -6.93 -2.04
CA SER A 45 13.11 -5.54 -2.40
C SER A 45 14.36 -4.73 -2.75
N GLU A 46 15.49 -4.99 -2.11
CA GLU A 46 16.76 -4.30 -2.42
C GLU A 46 17.09 -4.41 -3.91
N GLN A 47 16.99 -5.62 -4.48
CA GLN A 47 17.35 -5.85 -5.87
C GLN A 47 16.34 -5.19 -6.82
N ARG A 48 15.04 -5.28 -6.51
CA ARG A 48 14.00 -4.63 -7.31
C ARG A 48 14.11 -3.11 -7.28
N ILE A 49 14.31 -2.53 -6.10
CA ILE A 49 14.46 -1.07 -5.93
C ILE A 49 15.71 -0.57 -6.66
N ARG A 50 16.84 -1.27 -6.51
CA ARG A 50 18.10 -0.90 -7.17
C ARG A 50 17.93 -0.89 -8.69
N SER A 51 17.38 -1.95 -9.28
CA SER A 51 17.12 -2.04 -10.72
C SER A 51 16.12 -0.98 -11.18
N ALA A 52 15.03 -0.77 -10.43
CA ALA A 52 14.05 0.26 -10.74
C ALA A 52 14.68 1.68 -10.76
N PHE A 53 15.57 1.99 -9.80
CA PHE A 53 16.28 3.28 -9.79
C PHE A 53 17.17 3.44 -11.01
N GLU A 54 17.96 2.42 -11.35
CA GLU A 54 18.85 2.44 -12.51
C GLU A 54 18.05 2.65 -13.82
N ASN A 55 16.95 1.94 -13.99
CA ASN A 55 16.11 2.00 -15.19
C ASN A 55 15.27 3.29 -15.30
N THR A 56 14.98 3.96 -14.18
CA THR A 56 14.22 5.23 -14.16
C THR A 56 15.08 6.48 -14.04
N GLY A 57 16.42 6.33 -13.99
CA GLY A 57 17.34 7.46 -13.85
C GLY A 57 17.37 8.08 -12.44
N LEU A 58 16.74 7.44 -11.46
CA LEU A 58 16.79 7.83 -10.05
C LEU A 58 18.12 7.39 -9.44
N ARG A 59 18.61 8.13 -8.43
CA ARG A 59 19.95 7.88 -7.89
C ARG A 59 19.90 7.08 -6.59
N MET A 60 20.52 5.91 -6.59
CA MET A 60 20.86 5.24 -5.33
C MET A 60 22.07 5.93 -4.72
N THR A 61 21.98 6.28 -3.43
CA THR A 61 23.12 6.88 -2.73
C THR A 61 24.25 5.87 -2.50
N GLY A 62 25.49 6.31 -2.63
CA GLY A 62 26.68 5.54 -2.25
C GLY A 62 26.96 5.52 -0.75
N LYS A 63 25.93 5.69 0.10
CA LYS A 63 26.03 5.67 1.57
C LYS A 63 25.35 4.42 2.13
N LYS A 64 25.57 4.17 3.42
CA LYS A 64 24.83 3.13 4.14
C LYS A 64 23.39 3.58 4.37
N LEU A 65 22.45 2.78 3.89
CA LEU A 65 21.01 2.94 4.12
C LEU A 65 20.53 1.90 5.13
N VAL A 66 19.87 2.34 6.17
CA VAL A 66 19.19 1.43 7.12
C VAL A 66 17.70 1.70 7.03
N VAL A 67 16.94 0.66 6.71
CA VAL A 67 15.47 0.71 6.66
C VAL A 67 14.94 -0.19 7.77
N ASN A 68 14.22 0.41 8.70
CA ASN A 68 13.53 -0.30 9.76
C ASN A 68 12.03 -0.37 9.48
N LEU A 69 11.45 -1.55 9.57
CA LEU A 69 10.02 -1.80 9.42
C LEU A 69 9.41 -2.03 10.81
N ALA A 70 8.86 -0.99 11.40
CA ALA A 70 8.26 -1.05 12.74
C ALA A 70 6.73 -1.29 12.68
N PRO A 71 6.15 -2.02 13.64
CA PRO A 71 6.74 -2.62 14.84
C PRO A 71 7.48 -3.93 14.53
N ALA A 72 8.49 -4.27 15.34
CA ALA A 72 9.36 -5.44 15.09
C ALA A 72 8.73 -6.80 15.46
N ASP A 73 7.61 -6.82 16.17
CA ASP A 73 6.86 -8.02 16.56
C ASP A 73 5.92 -8.53 15.45
N LEU A 74 5.61 -7.67 14.47
CA LEU A 74 4.81 -8.04 13.31
C LEU A 74 5.75 -8.51 12.16
N ARG A 75 5.50 -9.69 11.62
CA ARG A 75 6.18 -10.17 10.42
C ARG A 75 5.66 -9.42 9.19
N LYS A 76 6.57 -8.88 8.38
CA LYS A 76 6.25 -8.17 7.13
C LYS A 76 6.42 -9.15 5.98
N GLU A 77 5.33 -9.37 5.25
CA GLU A 77 5.25 -10.35 4.17
C GLU A 77 4.87 -9.68 2.85
N GLY A 78 5.43 -10.23 1.77
CA GLY A 78 5.12 -9.81 0.41
C GLY A 78 5.86 -8.57 -0.07
N ALA A 79 5.74 -8.30 -1.37
CA ALA A 79 6.48 -7.24 -2.07
C ALA A 79 5.82 -5.85 -1.96
N GLY A 80 4.70 -5.71 -1.26
CA GLY A 80 3.97 -4.43 -1.12
C GLY A 80 4.75 -3.30 -0.45
N PHE A 81 5.88 -3.63 0.18
CA PHE A 81 6.78 -2.67 0.80
C PHE A 81 7.80 -2.04 -0.16
N ASP A 82 7.90 -2.50 -1.41
CA ASP A 82 8.88 -1.98 -2.36
C ASP A 82 8.71 -0.48 -2.59
N LEU A 83 7.48 -0.04 -2.88
CA LEU A 83 7.18 1.37 -3.12
C LEU A 83 7.47 2.25 -1.90
N PRO A 84 6.96 1.97 -0.68
CA PRO A 84 7.27 2.80 0.49
C PRO A 84 8.76 2.81 0.84
N ILE A 85 9.50 1.71 0.65
CA ILE A 85 10.95 1.68 0.87
C ILE A 85 11.66 2.55 -0.18
N ALA A 86 11.32 2.41 -1.46
CA ALA A 86 11.91 3.18 -2.54
C ALA A 86 11.69 4.69 -2.36
N VAL A 87 10.45 5.10 -2.10
CA VAL A 87 10.11 6.51 -1.85
C VAL A 87 10.79 7.02 -0.58
N GLY A 88 10.91 6.20 0.46
CA GLY A 88 11.65 6.54 1.67
C GLY A 88 13.13 6.80 1.43
N ILE A 89 13.78 5.99 0.59
CA ILE A 89 15.16 6.21 0.19
C ILE A 89 15.28 7.52 -0.59
N LEU A 90 14.37 7.80 -1.52
CA LEU A 90 14.36 9.03 -2.31
C LEU A 90 14.15 10.27 -1.44
N ALA A 91 13.27 10.20 -0.46
CA ALA A 91 13.04 11.29 0.49
C ALA A 91 14.26 11.48 1.42
N ALA A 92 14.84 10.39 1.93
CA ALA A 92 16.03 10.46 2.79
C ALA A 92 17.29 10.94 2.04
N THR A 93 17.28 10.91 0.71
CA THR A 93 18.33 11.45 -0.18
C THR A 93 17.95 12.76 -0.87
N GLU A 94 16.88 13.42 -0.39
CA GLU A 94 16.42 14.73 -0.86
C GLU A 94 16.02 14.76 -2.35
N GLN A 95 15.68 13.59 -2.90
CA GLN A 95 15.15 13.48 -4.26
C GLN A 95 13.61 13.64 -4.30
N VAL A 96 12.93 13.48 -3.16
CA VAL A 96 11.50 13.75 -2.95
C VAL A 96 11.38 14.59 -1.69
N PRO A 97 10.52 15.62 -1.64
CA PRO A 97 10.28 16.39 -0.42
C PRO A 97 9.70 15.49 0.67
N ALA A 98 10.30 15.49 1.87
CA ALA A 98 9.82 14.66 2.97
C ALA A 98 8.41 15.08 3.44
N GLU A 99 8.10 16.36 3.35
CA GLU A 99 6.80 16.94 3.71
C GLU A 99 5.66 16.45 2.81
N ALA A 100 5.96 16.02 1.58
CA ALA A 100 4.97 15.43 0.66
C ALA A 100 4.44 14.07 1.15
N LEU A 101 5.14 13.43 2.10
CA LEU A 101 4.78 12.15 2.68
C LEU A 101 3.88 12.27 3.92
N ASP A 102 3.71 13.47 4.45
CA ASP A 102 2.91 13.70 5.65
C ASP A 102 1.44 13.30 5.41
N GLY A 103 0.93 12.43 6.29
CA GLY A 103 -0.44 11.90 6.18
C GLY A 103 -0.68 11.03 4.94
N THR A 104 0.39 10.44 4.39
CA THR A 104 0.33 9.58 3.21
C THR A 104 0.76 8.15 3.57
N MET A 105 -0.06 7.16 3.20
CA MET A 105 0.31 5.73 3.19
C MET A 105 0.67 5.31 1.78
N LEU A 106 1.66 4.43 1.64
CA LEU A 106 2.06 3.87 0.36
C LEU A 106 2.04 2.35 0.42
N ALA A 107 1.64 1.73 -0.69
CA ALA A 107 1.77 0.29 -0.90
C ALA A 107 1.93 -0.01 -2.40
N GLY A 108 2.80 -0.96 -2.75
CA GLY A 108 3.02 -1.34 -4.15
C GLY A 108 4.28 -2.19 -4.32
N GLU A 109 4.22 -3.14 -5.24
CA GLU A 109 5.37 -3.93 -5.67
C GLU A 109 6.04 -3.25 -6.86
N LEU A 110 7.38 -3.28 -6.91
CA LEU A 110 8.17 -2.75 -8.03
C LEU A 110 8.64 -3.88 -8.96
N SER A 111 8.42 -3.67 -10.26
CA SER A 111 9.16 -4.38 -11.29
C SER A 111 10.55 -3.77 -11.47
N LEU A 112 11.46 -4.50 -12.10
CA LEU A 112 12.83 -4.05 -12.33
C LEU A 112 12.92 -2.79 -13.22
N ASP A 113 11.94 -2.56 -14.07
CA ASP A 113 11.81 -1.37 -14.92
C ASP A 113 11.18 -0.16 -14.22
N GLY A 114 10.80 -0.29 -12.95
CA GLY A 114 10.13 0.74 -12.16
C GLY A 114 8.61 0.78 -12.29
N THR A 115 7.99 -0.12 -13.07
CA THR A 115 6.53 -0.25 -13.15
C THR A 115 5.98 -0.76 -11.80
N LEU A 116 4.86 -0.22 -11.36
CA LEU A 116 4.14 -0.70 -10.18
C LEU A 116 3.23 -1.87 -10.52
N LYS A 117 3.31 -2.91 -9.71
CA LYS A 117 2.47 -4.11 -9.78
C LYS A 117 1.44 -4.12 -8.66
N PRO A 118 0.23 -4.65 -8.95
CA PRO A 118 -0.82 -4.73 -7.95
C PRO A 118 -0.41 -5.61 -6.77
N VAL A 119 -0.87 -5.22 -5.60
CA VAL A 119 -0.67 -5.96 -4.35
C VAL A 119 -2.02 -6.33 -3.72
N ARG A 120 -2.02 -7.34 -2.88
CA ARG A 120 -3.23 -7.81 -2.19
C ARG A 120 -3.50 -7.00 -0.93
N GLY A 121 -4.79 -6.87 -0.59
CA GLY A 121 -5.22 -6.29 0.68
C GLY A 121 -5.21 -4.77 0.72
N ILE A 122 -5.36 -4.13 -0.42
CA ILE A 122 -5.41 -2.67 -0.50
C ILE A 122 -6.68 -2.12 0.15
N LEU A 123 -7.82 -2.80 0.03
CA LEU A 123 -9.05 -2.38 0.71
C LEU A 123 -8.89 -2.27 2.23
N PRO A 124 -8.45 -3.30 2.98
CA PRO A 124 -8.19 -3.15 4.41
C PRO A 124 -7.11 -2.11 4.73
N MET A 125 -6.10 -1.90 3.87
CA MET A 125 -5.12 -0.83 4.05
C MET A 125 -5.77 0.56 3.92
N ALA A 126 -6.70 0.75 2.99
CA ALA A 126 -7.46 2.00 2.84
C ALA A 126 -8.35 2.27 4.06
N VAL A 127 -9.03 1.24 4.59
CA VAL A 127 -9.80 1.34 5.84
C VAL A 127 -8.89 1.75 7.00
N LYS A 128 -7.71 1.12 7.11
CA LYS A 128 -6.73 1.42 8.15
C LYS A 128 -6.18 2.84 8.03
N ALA A 129 -5.89 3.30 6.82
CA ALA A 129 -5.45 4.67 6.56
C ALA A 129 -6.49 5.70 7.05
N ARG A 130 -7.79 5.45 6.79
CA ARG A 130 -8.89 6.28 7.28
C ARG A 130 -8.97 6.29 8.80
N GLU A 131 -8.89 5.13 9.45
CA GLU A 131 -8.92 5.02 10.92
C GLU A 131 -7.82 5.81 11.60
N GLU A 132 -6.64 5.86 11.00
CA GLU A 132 -5.49 6.60 11.51
C GLU A 132 -5.47 8.08 11.09
N GLY A 133 -6.49 8.54 10.37
CA GLY A 133 -6.61 9.92 9.92
C GLY A 133 -5.59 10.31 8.85
N LEU A 134 -5.06 9.33 8.11
CA LEU A 134 -4.22 9.60 6.96
C LEU A 134 -5.08 10.13 5.81
N ARG A 135 -4.58 11.16 5.14
CA ARG A 135 -5.34 11.86 4.10
C ARG A 135 -5.25 11.20 2.73
N ARG A 136 -4.15 10.48 2.49
CA ARG A 136 -3.82 9.98 1.16
C ARG A 136 -3.30 8.55 1.20
N LEU A 137 -3.66 7.78 0.19
CA LEU A 137 -3.13 6.45 -0.06
C LEU A 137 -2.63 6.37 -1.51
N ILE A 138 -1.33 6.10 -1.71
CA ILE A 138 -0.72 5.93 -3.03
C ILE A 138 -0.51 4.44 -3.29
N VAL A 139 -1.09 3.94 -4.38
CA VAL A 139 -1.12 2.52 -4.75
C VAL A 139 -0.91 2.33 -6.25
N PRO A 140 -0.63 1.11 -6.73
CA PRO A 140 -0.66 0.82 -8.16
C PRO A 140 -2.03 1.16 -8.78
N CYS A 141 -2.05 1.62 -10.04
CA CYS A 141 -3.28 1.95 -10.76
C CYS A 141 -4.32 0.84 -10.71
N ASP A 142 -3.88 -0.43 -10.82
CA ASP A 142 -4.75 -1.61 -10.83
C ASP A 142 -5.47 -1.82 -9.48
N ASN A 143 -4.95 -1.28 -8.39
CA ASN A 143 -5.56 -1.32 -7.06
C ASN A 143 -6.39 -0.07 -6.72
N ALA A 144 -6.27 0.99 -7.50
CA ALA A 144 -6.81 2.29 -7.12
C ALA A 144 -8.34 2.28 -6.97
N CYS A 145 -9.06 1.57 -7.87
CA CYS A 145 -10.51 1.45 -7.79
C CYS A 145 -10.99 0.68 -6.55
N GLU A 146 -10.24 -0.38 -6.15
CA GLU A 146 -10.52 -1.15 -4.93
C GLU A 146 -10.40 -0.27 -3.69
N ALA A 147 -9.33 0.53 -3.60
CA ALA A 147 -9.10 1.43 -2.48
C ALA A 147 -10.10 2.59 -2.41
N ALA A 148 -10.52 3.10 -3.57
CA ALA A 148 -11.40 4.26 -3.69
C ALA A 148 -12.84 4.03 -3.17
N VAL A 149 -13.21 2.77 -2.87
CA VAL A 149 -14.47 2.43 -2.19
C VAL A 149 -14.51 3.00 -0.77
N VAL A 150 -13.33 3.23 -0.17
CA VAL A 150 -13.24 3.77 1.19
C VAL A 150 -13.29 5.29 1.15
N GLU A 151 -14.40 5.86 1.56
CA GLU A 151 -14.57 7.31 1.67
C GLU A 151 -13.65 7.91 2.74
N GLY A 152 -13.25 9.17 2.56
CA GLY A 152 -12.43 9.92 3.52
C GLY A 152 -10.92 9.77 3.34
N VAL A 153 -10.45 8.99 2.37
CA VAL A 153 -9.05 8.87 1.97
C VAL A 153 -8.91 9.19 0.49
N GLU A 154 -8.02 10.09 0.14
CA GLU A 154 -7.67 10.40 -1.25
C GLU A 154 -6.80 9.29 -1.81
N VAL A 155 -7.32 8.52 -2.77
CA VAL A 155 -6.58 7.40 -3.38
C VAL A 155 -5.92 7.86 -4.67
N ILE A 156 -4.60 7.74 -4.75
CA ILE A 156 -3.80 8.07 -5.92
C ILE A 156 -3.27 6.78 -6.56
N GLY A 157 -3.73 6.49 -7.76
CA GLY A 157 -3.24 5.37 -8.56
C GLY A 157 -2.04 5.79 -9.40
N ALA A 158 -0.89 5.17 -9.19
CA ALA A 158 0.32 5.41 -9.98
C ALA A 158 0.71 4.17 -10.80
N ALA A 159 1.16 4.38 -12.04
CA ALA A 159 1.59 3.29 -12.92
C ALA A 159 3.06 2.90 -12.67
N SER A 160 3.88 3.80 -12.14
CA SER A 160 5.32 3.58 -11.95
C SER A 160 5.90 4.38 -10.78
N LEU A 161 7.11 4.01 -10.37
CA LEU A 161 7.90 4.76 -9.41
C LEU A 161 8.18 6.19 -9.89
N GLY A 162 8.48 6.35 -11.19
CA GLY A 162 8.72 7.68 -11.80
C GLY A 162 7.50 8.58 -11.67
N GLU A 163 6.32 8.07 -11.99
CA GLU A 163 5.05 8.81 -11.87
C GLU A 163 4.75 9.18 -10.40
N THR A 164 5.01 8.26 -9.47
CA THR A 164 4.88 8.53 -8.03
C THR A 164 5.81 9.66 -7.58
N VAL A 165 7.06 9.65 -8.05
CA VAL A 165 8.05 10.68 -7.72
C VAL A 165 7.65 12.05 -8.29
N GLU A 166 7.23 12.11 -9.55
CA GLU A 166 6.75 13.34 -10.19
C GLU A 166 5.55 13.92 -9.43
N TYR A 167 4.60 13.06 -9.03
CA TYR A 167 3.45 13.47 -8.23
C TYR A 167 3.86 14.03 -6.86
N LEU A 168 4.75 13.35 -6.15
CA LEU A 168 5.21 13.78 -4.82
C LEU A 168 6.06 15.07 -4.87
N ARG A 169 6.74 15.33 -5.98
CA ARG A 169 7.47 16.59 -6.25
C ARG A 169 6.54 17.74 -6.64
N GLY A 170 5.30 17.45 -7.03
CA GLY A 170 4.38 18.42 -7.60
C GLY A 170 4.62 18.71 -9.08
N ASP A 171 5.48 17.95 -9.75
CA ASP A 171 5.77 18.07 -11.19
C ASP A 171 4.62 17.52 -12.05
N ARG A 172 3.77 16.67 -11.45
CA ARG A 172 2.64 16.03 -12.10
C ARG A 172 1.42 15.99 -11.17
N THR A 173 0.25 16.18 -11.75
CA THR A 173 -1.03 15.98 -11.05
C THR A 173 -1.62 14.64 -11.49
N ILE A 174 -2.00 13.81 -10.51
CA ILE A 174 -2.77 12.58 -10.71
C ILE A 174 -4.13 12.81 -10.08
N ALA A 175 -5.20 12.65 -10.85
CA ALA A 175 -6.55 12.75 -10.31
C ALA A 175 -6.82 11.60 -9.32
N PRO A 176 -7.46 11.86 -8.16
CA PRO A 176 -7.86 10.80 -7.26
C PRO A 176 -8.75 9.78 -7.95
N ALA A 177 -8.57 8.52 -7.62
CA ALA A 177 -9.41 7.44 -8.13
C ALA A 177 -10.83 7.56 -7.57
N ALA A 178 -11.81 7.23 -8.40
CA ALA A 178 -13.21 7.15 -8.00
C ALA A 178 -13.62 5.69 -7.75
N ALA A 179 -14.53 5.50 -6.80
CA ALA A 179 -15.14 4.20 -6.58
C ALA A 179 -15.87 3.73 -7.86
N PRO A 180 -15.82 2.41 -8.19
CA PRO A 180 -16.57 1.89 -9.31
C PRO A 180 -18.08 2.13 -9.13
N ALA A 181 -18.76 2.53 -10.20
CA ALA A 181 -20.22 2.78 -10.19
C ALA A 181 -21.05 1.53 -9.82
N ALA A 182 -20.48 0.33 -9.93
CA ALA A 182 -21.15 -0.93 -9.57
C ALA A 182 -21.41 -1.11 -8.05
N PHE A 183 -20.87 -0.22 -7.19
CA PHE A 183 -21.23 -0.17 -5.77
C PHE A 183 -22.34 0.86 -5.46
N ALA A 184 -22.81 1.64 -6.44
CA ALA A 184 -24.09 2.30 -6.30
C ALA A 184 -25.16 1.19 -6.21
N GLU A 185 -25.87 1.13 -5.09
CA GLU A 185 -26.96 0.18 -4.89
C GLU A 185 -27.86 0.20 -6.15
N GLU A 186 -27.85 -0.90 -6.90
CA GLU A 186 -28.95 -1.12 -7.82
C GLU A 186 -30.20 -1.24 -6.94
N GLU A 187 -30.99 -0.16 -6.83
CA GLU A 187 -32.37 -0.21 -6.35
C GLU A 187 -33.24 -1.00 -7.34
N GLY A 188 -32.74 -2.11 -7.82
CA GLY A 188 -33.42 -3.09 -8.63
C GLY A 188 -33.96 -4.17 -7.71
N GLY A 189 -35.26 -4.22 -7.49
CA GLY A 189 -35.88 -5.35 -6.80
C GLY A 189 -35.40 -6.64 -7.45
N TYR A 190 -34.79 -7.51 -6.68
CA TYR A 190 -34.44 -8.85 -7.15
C TYR A 190 -35.69 -9.54 -7.59
N ALA A 191 -35.70 -10.10 -8.82
CA ALA A 191 -36.84 -10.85 -9.36
C ALA A 191 -37.10 -12.15 -8.58
N GLU A 192 -36.15 -12.55 -7.72
CA GLU A 192 -36.17 -13.77 -6.92
C GLU A 192 -36.12 -13.38 -5.44
N ASP A 193 -37.11 -13.80 -4.67
CA ASP A 193 -37.22 -13.61 -3.22
C ASP A 193 -37.00 -14.95 -2.51
N PHE A 194 -36.33 -14.96 -1.38
CA PHE A 194 -36.24 -16.13 -0.48
C PHE A 194 -37.60 -16.63 -0.04
N ALA A 195 -38.62 -15.78 -0.02
CA ALA A 195 -40.04 -16.16 0.22
C ALA A 195 -40.61 -17.13 -0.84
N ASP A 196 -40.02 -17.14 -2.04
CA ASP A 196 -40.43 -18.03 -3.12
C ASP A 196 -39.85 -19.45 -3.01
N VAL A 197 -38.85 -19.65 -2.12
CA VAL A 197 -38.19 -20.94 -1.91
C VAL A 197 -39.06 -21.83 -1.02
N LYS A 198 -39.68 -22.85 -1.62
CA LYS A 198 -40.56 -23.81 -0.93
C LYS A 198 -39.77 -25.04 -0.46
N GLY A 199 -40.03 -25.49 0.77
CA GLY A 199 -39.50 -26.75 1.30
C GLY A 199 -38.06 -26.71 1.79
N GLN A 200 -37.42 -25.55 1.85
CA GLN A 200 -36.01 -25.37 2.29
C GLN A 200 -35.87 -24.56 3.59
N ALA A 201 -36.86 -24.62 4.47
CA ALA A 201 -36.92 -23.80 5.69
C ALA A 201 -35.65 -23.91 6.58
N LEU A 202 -35.08 -25.11 6.74
CA LEU A 202 -33.84 -25.31 7.52
C LEU A 202 -32.62 -24.69 6.87
N SER A 203 -32.51 -24.75 5.54
CA SER A 203 -31.40 -24.13 4.80
C SER A 203 -31.46 -22.59 4.88
N LEU A 204 -32.67 -22.03 4.78
CA LEU A 204 -32.88 -20.58 4.89
C LEU A 204 -32.57 -20.05 6.29
N ILE A 205 -32.89 -20.80 7.37
CA ILE A 205 -32.50 -20.43 8.73
C ILE A 205 -30.99 -20.38 8.87
N HIS A 206 -30.24 -21.30 8.29
CA HIS A 206 -28.77 -21.29 8.35
C HIS A 206 -28.13 -20.16 7.52
N ILE A 207 -28.78 -19.69 6.48
CA ILE A 207 -28.33 -18.55 5.67
C ILE A 207 -28.63 -17.23 6.39
N SER A 208 -29.80 -17.11 7.03
CA SER A 208 -30.26 -15.88 7.69
C SER A 208 -29.70 -15.68 9.10
N GLU A 209 -29.23 -16.73 9.78
CA GLU A 209 -28.61 -16.67 11.12
C GLU A 209 -27.18 -17.29 11.15
N PRO A 210 -26.22 -16.80 10.35
CA PRO A 210 -24.90 -17.42 10.28
C PRO A 210 -24.03 -17.25 11.54
N THR A 211 -24.49 -16.50 12.55
CA THR A 211 -23.64 -16.01 13.66
C THR A 211 -24.12 -16.39 15.05
N ARG A 212 -24.99 -17.38 15.23
CA ARG A 212 -25.25 -17.89 16.61
C ARG A 212 -24.04 -18.72 17.07
N PRO A 213 -23.20 -18.24 18.02
CA PRO A 213 -22.19 -19.10 18.65
C PRO A 213 -22.91 -20.17 19.47
N TYR A 214 -22.44 -21.42 19.34
CA TYR A 214 -22.84 -22.53 20.19
C TYR A 214 -22.27 -22.37 21.59
#